data_98d7cdd188ad6110b93468be0264453d
#
_entry.id   98d7cdd188ad6110b93468be0264453d
#
_cell.length_a   1.000
_cell.length_b   1.000
_cell.length_c   1.000
_cell.angle_alpha   90.00
_cell.angle_beta   90.00
_cell.angle_gamma   90.00
#
_symmetry.space_group_name_H-M   'P 1'
#
loop_
_entity.id
_entity.type
_entity.pdbx_description
1 polymer ?
#
loop_
_entity_poly.entity_id
_entity_poly.type
_entity_poly.pdbx_seq_one_letter_code
_entity_poly.pdbx_strand_id
1 'polypeptide(L)'
;SIEERVYSGSTLIQGDSVIAMYRGVGQGEMVAVSRDPLLLNWRKPAANPVIPDLDPEKEQPVFARGGDPFLWYCDKLYYAILGGYSDSGPDGKRMFAEYLYRSPDLLRWEYLHPFIDADPYAFVGDDGACPYFYPIGNGDEHILLHFSHKSGGKYLIGNYDTQLQKFIVTDGGNFNHGPAKGGGIHAPSACPDGKGGIVVLFNTNPGFPRKDDFSEMMTLPR
;
A
#
# COMPACT_ATOMS: atom_id res chain seq x y z
N SER A 1 -1.24 -12.57 19.52
CA SER A 1 -0.58 -11.94 18.38
C SER A 1 0.80 -12.54 18.20
N ILE A 2 1.19 -12.86 16.97
CA ILE A 2 2.52 -13.39 16.67
C ILE A 2 3.44 -12.29 16.13
N GLU A 3 2.87 -11.22 15.60
CA GLU A 3 3.60 -10.04 15.14
C GLU A 3 4.09 -9.18 16.30
N GLU A 4 5.28 -8.61 16.16
CA GLU A 4 5.88 -7.70 17.16
C GLU A 4 5.17 -6.33 17.16
N ARG A 5 4.77 -5.85 15.98
CA ARG A 5 4.09 -4.58 15.75
C ARG A 5 3.14 -4.69 14.58
N VAL A 6 2.14 -3.82 14.54
CA VAL A 6 1.23 -3.63 13.42
C VAL A 6 1.66 -2.37 12.69
N TYR A 7 1.97 -2.51 11.41
CA TYR A 7 2.27 -1.41 10.50
C TYR A 7 1.12 -1.22 9.51
N SER A 8 1.35 -0.41 8.50
CA SER A 8 0.35 0.03 7.55
C SER A 8 -0.37 -1.11 6.82
N GLY A 9 -1.52 -0.79 6.28
CA GLY A 9 -2.37 -1.67 5.52
C GLY A 9 -3.66 -0.96 5.15
N SER A 10 -4.63 -1.72 4.69
CA SER A 10 -5.93 -1.20 4.29
C SER A 10 -7.08 -2.04 4.84
N THR A 11 -8.29 -1.52 4.72
CA THR A 11 -9.51 -2.22 5.09
C THR A 11 -10.46 -2.34 3.90
N LEU A 12 -11.21 -3.44 3.87
CA LEU A 12 -12.25 -3.74 2.89
C LEU A 12 -13.54 -4.06 3.61
N ILE A 13 -14.64 -3.41 3.22
CA ILE A 13 -15.99 -3.76 3.71
C ILE A 13 -16.59 -4.80 2.77
N GLN A 14 -17.03 -5.92 3.32
CA GLN A 14 -17.69 -6.98 2.57
C GLN A 14 -18.89 -7.52 3.36
N GLY A 15 -20.10 -7.15 2.94
CA GLY A 15 -21.32 -7.44 3.70
C GLY A 15 -21.26 -6.86 5.11
N ASP A 16 -21.48 -7.71 6.12
CA ASP A 16 -21.43 -7.33 7.54
C ASP A 16 -20.03 -7.45 8.15
N SER A 17 -19.01 -7.60 7.32
CA SER A 17 -17.64 -7.79 7.78
C SER A 17 -16.72 -6.67 7.32
N VAL A 18 -15.79 -6.28 8.18
CA VAL A 18 -14.64 -5.45 7.82
C VAL A 18 -13.41 -6.34 7.86
N ILE A 19 -12.71 -6.39 6.75
CA ILE A 19 -11.46 -7.15 6.56
C ILE A 19 -10.33 -6.15 6.61
N ALA A 20 -9.35 -6.35 7.48
CA ALA A 20 -8.09 -5.61 7.50
C ALA A 20 -6.98 -6.51 6.98
N MET A 21 -6.20 -6.02 6.04
CA MET A 21 -4.92 -6.60 5.64
C MET A 21 -3.82 -5.61 5.98
N TYR A 22 -2.77 -6.06 6.66
CA TYR A 22 -1.77 -5.17 7.25
C TYR A 22 -0.41 -5.85 7.38
N ARG A 23 0.62 -5.05 7.49
CA ARG A 23 1.99 -5.50 7.73
C ARG A 23 2.18 -5.89 9.20
N GLY A 24 2.44 -7.16 9.48
CA GLY A 24 2.88 -7.66 10.78
C GLY A 24 4.40 -7.75 10.84
N VAL A 25 5.03 -6.85 11.61
CA VAL A 25 6.50 -6.78 11.70
C VAL A 25 7.07 -8.08 12.21
N GLY A 26 8.10 -8.58 11.52
CA GLY A 26 8.80 -9.83 11.83
C GLY A 26 8.05 -11.09 11.38
N GLN A 27 6.92 -10.95 10.65
CA GLN A 27 6.11 -12.08 10.21
C GLN A 27 5.74 -12.04 8.72
N GLY A 28 5.24 -10.90 8.21
CA GLY A 28 4.70 -10.75 6.87
C GLY A 28 3.32 -10.08 6.86
N GLU A 29 2.57 -10.31 5.78
CA GLU A 29 1.23 -9.72 5.66
C GLU A 29 0.20 -10.56 6.42
N MET A 30 -0.61 -9.88 7.19
CA MET A 30 -1.58 -10.43 8.11
C MET A 30 -2.99 -10.04 7.69
N VAL A 31 -3.97 -10.88 8.04
CA VAL A 31 -5.40 -10.58 7.89
C VAL A 31 -6.08 -10.62 9.24
N ALA A 32 -7.01 -9.69 9.45
CA ALA A 32 -7.96 -9.73 10.57
C ALA A 32 -9.36 -9.39 10.07
N VAL A 33 -10.38 -9.98 10.66
CA VAL A 33 -11.79 -9.79 10.29
C VAL A 33 -12.58 -9.38 11.51
N SER A 34 -13.38 -8.32 11.38
CA SER A 34 -14.34 -7.89 12.37
C SER A 34 -15.75 -7.96 11.83
N ARG A 35 -16.70 -8.40 12.67
CA ARG A 35 -18.14 -8.24 12.49
C ARG A 35 -18.76 -7.41 13.61
N ASP A 36 -17.92 -6.79 14.41
CA ASP A 36 -18.32 -5.89 15.47
C ASP A 36 -18.61 -4.51 14.87
N PRO A 37 -19.82 -3.95 15.00
CA PRO A 37 -20.15 -2.63 14.47
C PRO A 37 -19.28 -1.49 14.99
N LEU A 38 -18.66 -1.67 16.15
CA LEU A 38 -17.74 -0.69 16.76
C LEU A 38 -16.27 -1.00 16.45
N LEU A 39 -15.97 -2.10 15.72
CA LEU A 39 -14.62 -2.54 15.35
C LEU A 39 -13.67 -2.73 16.55
N LEU A 40 -14.21 -3.03 17.73
CA LEU A 40 -13.43 -3.28 18.94
C LEU A 40 -12.90 -4.73 19.00
N ASN A 41 -13.55 -5.65 18.30
CA ASN A 41 -13.23 -7.07 18.32
C ASN A 41 -12.82 -7.56 16.92
N TRP A 42 -11.62 -8.12 16.83
CA TRP A 42 -11.04 -8.65 15.59
C TRP A 42 -10.64 -10.12 15.77
N ARG A 43 -10.93 -10.91 14.75
CA ARG A 43 -10.48 -12.30 14.67
C ARG A 43 -9.35 -12.41 13.65
N LYS A 44 -8.23 -12.97 14.10
CA LYS A 44 -7.07 -13.29 13.25
C LYS A 44 -7.10 -14.77 12.88
N PRO A 45 -7.04 -15.13 11.58
CA PRO A 45 -6.94 -16.53 11.16
C PRO A 45 -5.66 -17.19 11.69
N ALA A 46 -5.74 -18.49 11.96
CA ALA A 46 -4.56 -19.26 12.36
C ALA A 46 -3.52 -19.40 11.21
N ALA A 47 -3.94 -19.15 9.97
CA ALA A 47 -3.08 -19.17 8.79
C ALA A 47 -2.17 -17.93 8.66
N ASN A 48 -2.33 -16.92 9.54
CA ASN A 48 -1.41 -15.78 9.55
C ASN A 48 0.03 -16.19 9.89
N PRO A 49 1.03 -15.61 9.23
CA PRO A 49 0.95 -14.64 8.15
C PRO A 49 0.45 -15.27 6.85
N VAL A 50 -0.45 -14.59 6.14
CA VAL A 50 -1.02 -15.09 4.87
C VAL A 50 -0.08 -14.90 3.67
N ILE A 51 0.83 -13.92 3.75
CA ILE A 51 2.00 -13.76 2.88
C ILE A 51 3.19 -13.60 3.84
N PRO A 52 3.98 -14.66 4.07
CA PRO A 52 5.08 -14.62 5.03
C PRO A 52 6.23 -13.73 4.56
N ASP A 53 6.99 -13.20 5.51
CA ASP A 53 8.26 -12.54 5.22
C ASP A 53 9.23 -13.48 4.52
N LEU A 54 10.14 -12.87 3.76
CA LEU A 54 11.22 -13.59 3.15
C LEU A 54 12.11 -14.26 4.19
N ASP A 55 12.44 -15.48 3.93
CA ASP A 55 13.51 -16.16 4.64
C ASP A 55 14.87 -15.65 4.09
N PRO A 56 15.65 -14.90 4.86
CA PRO A 56 16.88 -14.31 4.36
C PRO A 56 17.96 -15.37 4.00
N GLU A 57 17.76 -16.63 4.40
CA GLU A 57 18.66 -17.75 4.11
C GLU A 57 18.29 -18.44 2.78
N LYS A 58 17.16 -18.10 2.18
CA LYS A 58 16.71 -18.65 0.90
C LYS A 58 16.87 -17.63 -0.23
N GLU A 59 17.26 -18.12 -1.41
CA GLU A 59 17.18 -17.31 -2.63
C GLU A 59 15.71 -16.95 -2.86
N GLN A 60 15.41 -15.66 -2.78
CA GLN A 60 14.05 -15.16 -2.76
C GLN A 60 13.78 -14.29 -3.99
N PRO A 61 12.60 -14.41 -4.59
CA PRO A 61 12.22 -13.54 -5.69
C PRO A 61 12.17 -12.08 -5.25
N VAL A 62 12.52 -11.17 -6.15
CA VAL A 62 12.58 -9.72 -5.90
C VAL A 62 11.24 -9.14 -5.41
N PHE A 63 10.12 -9.72 -5.86
CA PHE A 63 8.77 -9.28 -5.49
C PHE A 63 8.44 -9.42 -3.99
N ALA A 64 9.18 -10.20 -3.27
CA ALA A 64 8.90 -10.43 -1.87
C ALA A 64 9.47 -9.32 -0.94
N ARG A 65 9.95 -8.22 -1.49
CA ARG A 65 10.41 -7.03 -0.75
C ARG A 65 9.30 -6.00 -0.56
N GLY A 66 8.04 -6.38 -0.78
CA GLY A 66 6.87 -5.53 -0.59
C GLY A 66 6.29 -5.60 0.82
N GLY A 67 5.44 -4.64 1.14
CA GLY A 67 4.69 -4.55 2.37
C GLY A 67 3.57 -3.52 2.28
N ASP A 68 2.91 -3.21 3.41
CA ASP A 68 1.84 -2.22 3.48
C ASP A 68 0.70 -2.48 2.47
N PRO A 69 -0.06 -3.57 2.62
CA PRO A 69 -0.97 -4.05 1.59
C PRO A 69 -2.18 -3.12 1.40
N PHE A 70 -2.57 -2.92 0.14
CA PHE A 70 -3.88 -2.41 -0.22
C PHE A 70 -4.74 -3.52 -0.81
N LEU A 71 -5.93 -3.74 -0.23
CA LEU A 71 -6.83 -4.86 -0.50
C LEU A 71 -8.09 -4.41 -1.23
N TRP A 72 -8.50 -5.12 -2.29
CA TRP A 72 -9.82 -4.98 -2.90
C TRP A 72 -10.43 -6.34 -3.30
N TYR A 73 -11.72 -6.33 -3.65
CA TYR A 73 -12.45 -7.52 -4.08
C TYR A 73 -13.10 -7.26 -5.43
N CYS A 74 -12.83 -8.12 -6.38
CA CYS A 74 -13.37 -8.05 -7.73
C CYS A 74 -13.53 -9.46 -8.30
N ASP A 75 -14.60 -9.70 -9.06
CA ASP A 75 -14.87 -10.97 -9.75
C ASP A 75 -14.72 -12.23 -8.87
N LYS A 76 -15.21 -12.15 -7.63
CA LYS A 76 -15.16 -13.23 -6.62
C LYS A 76 -13.75 -13.57 -6.14
N LEU A 77 -12.78 -12.72 -6.38
CA LEU A 77 -11.40 -12.86 -5.94
C LEU A 77 -10.97 -11.63 -5.13
N TYR A 78 -10.08 -11.86 -4.20
CA TYR A 78 -9.37 -10.79 -3.50
C TYR A 78 -8.07 -10.50 -4.22
N TYR A 79 -7.75 -9.24 -4.31
CA TYR A 79 -6.49 -8.74 -4.83
C TYR A 79 -5.81 -7.88 -3.79
N ALA A 80 -4.50 -7.91 -3.77
CA ALA A 80 -3.71 -7.01 -2.96
C ALA A 80 -2.50 -6.51 -3.73
N ILE A 81 -2.21 -5.22 -3.63
CA ILE A 81 -0.90 -4.67 -4.01
C ILE A 81 -0.08 -4.42 -2.76
N LEU A 82 1.18 -4.80 -2.84
CA LEU A 82 2.17 -4.57 -1.79
C LEU A 82 3.20 -3.58 -2.31
N GLY A 83 3.33 -2.45 -1.62
CA GLY A 83 4.35 -1.45 -1.90
C GLY A 83 5.76 -1.97 -1.62
N GLY A 84 6.71 -1.63 -2.47
CA GLY A 84 8.06 -2.12 -2.31
C GLY A 84 9.07 -1.49 -3.25
N TYR A 85 10.06 -2.26 -3.64
CA TYR A 85 11.07 -1.83 -4.58
C TYR A 85 11.68 -3.01 -5.34
N SER A 86 12.26 -2.70 -6.48
CA SER A 86 13.12 -3.60 -7.25
C SER A 86 14.51 -2.97 -7.42
N ASP A 87 15.50 -3.79 -7.72
CA ASP A 87 16.85 -3.33 -8.06
C ASP A 87 17.01 -3.18 -9.59
N SER A 88 15.94 -2.71 -10.26
CA SER A 88 15.86 -2.57 -11.73
C SER A 88 16.33 -1.22 -12.26
N GLY A 89 16.74 -0.32 -11.38
CA GLY A 89 17.21 1.01 -11.75
C GLY A 89 18.62 1.02 -12.33
N PRO A 90 19.10 2.19 -12.78
CA PRO A 90 20.44 2.35 -13.29
C PRO A 90 21.50 1.83 -12.30
N ASP A 91 22.47 1.07 -12.81
CA ASP A 91 23.53 0.44 -12.01
C ASP A 91 23.00 -0.46 -10.87
N GLY A 92 21.84 -1.12 -11.09
CA GLY A 92 21.20 -1.96 -10.08
C GLY A 92 20.66 -1.18 -8.86
N LYS A 93 20.44 0.10 -9.00
CA LYS A 93 19.87 0.92 -7.92
C LYS A 93 18.40 0.61 -7.71
N ARG A 94 17.95 0.85 -6.48
CA ARG A 94 16.55 0.71 -6.09
C ARG A 94 15.64 1.60 -6.93
N MET A 95 14.52 1.04 -7.34
CA MET A 95 13.40 1.74 -7.96
C MET A 95 12.11 1.33 -7.29
N PHE A 96 11.16 2.23 -7.23
CA PHE A 96 9.79 1.95 -6.82
C PHE A 96 9.21 0.73 -7.55
N ALA A 97 8.49 -0.11 -6.84
CA ALA A 97 7.73 -1.22 -7.40
C ALA A 97 6.50 -1.52 -6.54
N GLU A 98 5.43 -1.96 -7.20
CA GLU A 98 4.22 -2.49 -6.58
C GLU A 98 4.01 -3.92 -7.08
N TYR A 99 3.68 -4.81 -6.17
CA TYR A 99 3.54 -6.24 -6.44
C TYR A 99 2.09 -6.70 -6.28
N LEU A 100 1.52 -7.27 -7.33
CA LEU A 100 0.14 -7.75 -7.33
C LEU A 100 0.05 -9.20 -6.87
N TYR A 101 -0.85 -9.41 -5.93
CA TYR A 101 -1.24 -10.72 -5.42
C TYR A 101 -2.73 -10.97 -5.58
N ARG A 102 -3.11 -12.23 -5.62
CA ARG A 102 -4.50 -12.69 -5.73
C ARG A 102 -4.79 -13.80 -4.74
N SER A 103 -6.03 -13.84 -4.22
CA SER A 103 -6.50 -14.90 -3.34
C SER A 103 -7.99 -15.21 -3.55
N PRO A 104 -8.41 -16.49 -3.51
CA PRO A 104 -9.83 -16.86 -3.51
C PRO A 104 -10.49 -16.71 -2.14
N ASP A 105 -9.72 -16.67 -1.04
CA ASP A 105 -10.25 -16.90 0.32
C ASP A 105 -9.57 -16.07 1.43
N LEU A 106 -8.72 -15.10 1.08
CA LEU A 106 -7.89 -14.29 1.98
C LEU A 106 -6.74 -15.03 2.69
N LEU A 107 -6.69 -16.34 2.59
CA LEU A 107 -5.74 -17.18 3.33
C LEU A 107 -4.60 -17.69 2.46
N ARG A 108 -4.87 -17.90 1.18
CA ARG A 108 -3.90 -18.41 0.20
C ARG A 108 -3.69 -17.38 -0.86
N TRP A 109 -2.50 -16.79 -0.90
CA TRP A 109 -2.13 -15.73 -1.81
C TRP A 109 -1.14 -16.22 -2.86
N GLU A 110 -1.39 -15.85 -4.10
CA GLU A 110 -0.55 -16.09 -5.25
C GLU A 110 0.02 -14.76 -5.75
N TYR A 111 1.32 -14.68 -5.88
CA TYR A 111 1.96 -13.57 -6.59
C TYR A 111 1.68 -13.69 -8.08
N LEU A 112 1.26 -12.62 -8.73
CA LEU A 112 0.97 -12.59 -10.15
C LEU A 112 2.14 -11.96 -10.93
N HIS A 113 2.38 -10.69 -10.73
CA HIS A 113 3.39 -9.90 -11.45
C HIS A 113 3.53 -8.50 -10.82
N PRO A 114 4.49 -7.67 -11.27
CA PRO A 114 4.52 -6.25 -10.96
C PRO A 114 3.21 -5.58 -11.40
N PHE A 115 2.60 -4.78 -10.53
CA PHE A 115 1.32 -4.11 -10.79
C PHE A 115 1.44 -3.02 -11.85
N ILE A 116 2.58 -2.33 -11.88
CA ILE A 116 2.97 -1.39 -12.92
C ILE A 116 4.27 -1.86 -13.57
N ASP A 117 4.46 -1.58 -14.85
CA ASP A 117 5.69 -1.95 -15.57
C ASP A 117 6.82 -0.95 -15.30
N ALA A 118 6.49 0.32 -15.26
CA ALA A 118 7.41 1.41 -14.95
C ALA A 118 6.64 2.61 -14.38
N ASP A 119 7.25 3.31 -13.45
CA ASP A 119 6.80 4.60 -12.98
C ASP A 119 7.74 5.69 -13.55
N PRO A 120 7.28 6.46 -14.56
CA PRO A 120 8.09 7.52 -15.16
C PRO A 120 8.33 8.71 -14.21
N TYR A 121 7.63 8.76 -13.08
CA TYR A 121 7.72 9.82 -12.06
C TYR A 121 8.56 9.39 -10.83
N ALA A 122 9.01 8.12 -10.78
CA ALA A 122 9.87 7.64 -9.71
C ALA A 122 11.30 8.20 -9.84
N PHE A 123 11.89 8.54 -8.71
CA PHE A 123 13.32 8.86 -8.66
C PHE A 123 14.14 7.61 -8.33
N VAL A 124 15.35 7.56 -8.86
CA VAL A 124 16.31 6.51 -8.51
C VAL A 124 16.52 6.49 -6.99
N GLY A 125 16.30 5.34 -6.38
CA GLY A 125 16.35 5.14 -4.94
C GLY A 125 14.99 5.24 -4.24
N ASP A 126 13.90 5.51 -4.96
CA ASP A 126 12.55 5.44 -4.41
C ASP A 126 12.16 4.00 -4.08
N ASP A 127 11.31 3.87 -3.10
CA ASP A 127 10.54 2.68 -2.76
C ASP A 127 9.04 3.01 -2.74
N GLY A 128 8.19 2.00 -2.58
CA GLY A 128 6.75 2.15 -2.37
C GLY A 128 6.36 1.71 -0.97
N ALA A 129 5.52 2.50 -0.33
CA ALA A 129 4.90 2.18 0.94
C ALA A 129 3.49 2.76 1.00
N CYS A 130 2.62 2.19 1.82
CA CYS A 130 1.26 2.65 2.04
C CYS A 130 0.48 2.89 0.73
N PRO A 131 0.38 1.93 -0.20
CA PRO A 131 -0.38 2.10 -1.43
C PRO A 131 -1.88 2.20 -1.16
N TYR A 132 -2.57 3.04 -1.94
CA TYR A 132 -4.02 3.10 -2.03
C TYR A 132 -4.42 3.26 -3.50
N PHE A 133 -5.23 2.34 -4.00
CA PHE A 133 -5.62 2.27 -5.39
C PHE A 133 -7.14 2.34 -5.55
N TYR A 134 -7.65 3.41 -6.15
CA TYR A 134 -9.08 3.62 -6.32
C TYR A 134 -9.45 4.14 -7.69
N PRO A 135 -10.64 3.76 -8.22
CA PRO A 135 -11.23 4.46 -9.36
C PRO A 135 -11.57 5.89 -8.97
N ILE A 136 -11.45 6.81 -9.92
CA ILE A 136 -11.79 8.23 -9.78
C ILE A 136 -12.70 8.69 -10.92
N GLY A 137 -13.39 9.81 -10.73
CA GLY A 137 -14.31 10.37 -11.71
C GLY A 137 -15.48 9.44 -11.99
N ASN A 138 -15.65 9.09 -13.25
CA ASN A 138 -16.66 8.12 -13.73
C ASN A 138 -16.20 6.65 -13.63
N GLY A 139 -14.99 6.40 -13.14
CA GLY A 139 -14.43 5.07 -12.93
C GLY A 139 -13.54 4.55 -14.06
N ASP A 140 -13.35 5.31 -15.13
CA ASP A 140 -12.45 4.92 -16.23
C ASP A 140 -10.98 5.10 -15.83
N GLU A 141 -10.69 6.14 -15.06
CA GLU A 141 -9.37 6.40 -14.52
C GLU A 141 -9.25 5.93 -13.08
N HIS A 142 -8.03 5.62 -12.69
CA HIS A 142 -7.66 5.24 -11.33
C HIS A 142 -6.54 6.11 -10.81
N ILE A 143 -6.50 6.26 -9.49
CA ILE A 143 -5.39 6.88 -8.77
C ILE A 143 -4.70 5.83 -7.90
N LEU A 144 -3.39 5.79 -7.97
CA LEU A 144 -2.53 5.10 -7.02
C LEU A 144 -1.80 6.14 -6.17
N LEU A 145 -2.11 6.17 -4.90
CA LEU A 145 -1.37 6.94 -3.89
C LEU A 145 -0.32 6.04 -3.27
N HIS A 146 0.87 6.56 -3.08
CA HIS A 146 1.91 5.86 -2.36
C HIS A 146 2.90 6.84 -1.72
N PHE A 147 3.87 6.29 -1.01
CA PHE A 147 4.87 7.05 -0.30
C PHE A 147 6.25 6.43 -0.54
N SER A 148 7.24 7.29 -0.79
CA SER A 148 8.64 6.89 -0.82
C SER A 148 9.37 7.43 0.42
N HIS A 149 10.11 6.59 1.10
CA HIS A 149 10.95 7.00 2.22
C HIS A 149 12.05 7.97 1.80
N LYS A 150 12.34 8.05 0.50
CA LYS A 150 13.32 8.98 -0.06
C LYS A 150 12.72 10.31 -0.46
N SER A 151 11.59 10.32 -1.18
CA SER A 151 11.06 11.51 -1.86
C SER A 151 9.67 11.95 -1.37
N GLY A 152 9.05 11.22 -0.43
CA GLY A 152 7.78 11.61 0.17
C GLY A 152 6.55 11.07 -0.57
N GLY A 153 5.39 11.70 -0.32
CA GLY A 153 4.10 11.30 -0.86
C GLY A 153 3.97 11.55 -2.35
N LYS A 154 3.40 10.57 -3.05
CA LYS A 154 3.26 10.54 -4.51
C LYS A 154 1.87 10.12 -4.93
N TYR A 155 1.51 10.46 -6.16
CA TYR A 155 0.33 9.94 -6.83
C TYR A 155 0.67 9.56 -8.28
N LEU A 156 -0.02 8.55 -8.77
CA LEU A 156 -0.04 8.15 -10.18
C LEU A 156 -1.50 8.11 -10.64
N ILE A 157 -1.76 8.61 -11.84
CA ILE A 157 -3.06 8.55 -12.51
C ILE A 157 -2.91 7.63 -13.72
N GLY A 158 -3.96 6.89 -14.07
CA GLY A 158 -3.92 6.01 -15.22
C GLY A 158 -5.14 5.12 -15.35
N ASN A 159 -5.02 4.14 -16.22
CA ASN A 159 -6.08 3.18 -16.52
C ASN A 159 -5.75 1.79 -15.97
N TYR A 160 -6.72 1.14 -15.37
CA TYR A 160 -6.57 -0.24 -14.93
C TYR A 160 -7.01 -1.20 -16.05
N ASP A 161 -6.05 -1.90 -16.65
CA ASP A 161 -6.32 -2.96 -17.60
C ASP A 161 -6.75 -4.23 -16.84
N THR A 162 -8.04 -4.54 -16.89
CA THR A 162 -8.62 -5.68 -16.18
C THR A 162 -8.25 -7.04 -16.79
N GLN A 163 -7.83 -7.08 -18.05
CA GLN A 163 -7.40 -8.32 -18.71
C GLN A 163 -5.95 -8.65 -18.33
N LEU A 164 -5.08 -7.65 -18.37
CA LEU A 164 -3.69 -7.79 -17.96
C LEU A 164 -3.51 -7.68 -16.45
N GLN A 165 -4.52 -7.19 -15.74
CA GLN A 165 -4.47 -6.86 -14.31
C GLN A 165 -3.31 -5.90 -13.98
N LYS A 166 -3.10 -4.93 -14.85
CA LYS A 166 -2.04 -3.93 -14.75
C LYS A 166 -2.57 -2.51 -14.70
N PHE A 167 -1.87 -1.68 -13.95
CA PHE A 167 -2.13 -0.25 -13.93
C PHE A 167 -1.21 0.44 -14.94
N ILE A 168 -1.81 1.05 -15.95
CA ILE A 168 -1.13 1.77 -17.04
C ILE A 168 -1.08 3.24 -16.65
N VAL A 169 0.08 3.69 -16.21
CA VAL A 169 0.30 5.06 -15.75
C VAL A 169 0.29 6.03 -16.92
N THR A 170 -0.49 7.11 -16.81
CA THR A 170 -0.60 8.18 -17.81
C THR A 170 -0.15 9.54 -17.28
N ASP A 171 -0.27 9.77 -15.97
CA ASP A 171 0.13 10.99 -15.30
C ASP A 171 0.57 10.69 -13.85
N GLY A 172 1.25 11.63 -13.20
CA GLY A 172 1.68 11.46 -11.83
C GLY A 172 2.53 12.61 -11.32
N GLY A 173 2.84 12.56 -10.03
CA GLY A 173 3.66 13.58 -9.42
C GLY A 173 3.86 13.39 -7.92
N ASN A 174 4.46 14.40 -7.32
CA ASN A 174 4.73 14.45 -5.88
C ASN A 174 3.77 15.40 -5.19
N PHE A 175 3.30 15.04 -4.01
CA PHE A 175 2.55 15.96 -3.13
C PHE A 175 3.46 16.97 -2.45
N ASN A 176 4.73 16.66 -2.30
CA ASN A 176 5.73 17.54 -1.72
C ASN A 176 7.07 17.40 -2.44
N HIS A 177 7.84 18.47 -2.45
CA HIS A 177 9.13 18.57 -3.14
C HIS A 177 10.29 18.48 -2.16
N GLY A 178 10.46 17.33 -1.55
CA GLY A 178 11.58 17.14 -0.64
C GLY A 178 11.60 15.74 -0.02
N PRO A 179 12.73 15.33 0.51
CA PRO A 179 12.84 14.04 1.16
C PRO A 179 11.95 14.02 2.41
N ALA A 180 11.31 12.88 2.67
CA ALA A 180 10.47 12.69 3.85
C ALA A 180 11.21 12.99 5.16
N LYS A 181 12.50 12.71 5.22
CA LYS A 181 13.36 13.07 6.37
C LYS A 181 13.57 14.56 6.56
N GLY A 182 13.38 15.35 5.50
CA GLY A 182 13.49 16.82 5.53
C GLY A 182 12.19 17.54 5.85
N GLY A 183 11.11 16.82 6.10
CA GLY A 183 9.77 17.37 6.27
C GLY A 183 8.89 17.16 5.03
N GLY A 184 7.57 17.21 5.22
CA GLY A 184 6.60 17.03 4.16
C GLY A 184 5.48 16.08 4.53
N ILE A 185 4.65 15.74 3.56
CA ILE A 185 3.56 14.79 3.70
C ILE A 185 3.98 13.39 3.24
N HIS A 186 3.57 12.37 3.99
CA HIS A 186 3.89 10.98 3.71
C HIS A 186 2.80 10.04 4.25
N ALA A 187 2.92 8.75 3.96
CA ALA A 187 2.02 7.70 4.45
C ALA A 187 0.55 8.04 4.24
N PRO A 188 0.04 8.05 2.98
CA PRO A 188 -1.36 8.30 2.71
C PRO A 188 -2.26 7.27 3.39
N SER A 189 -3.47 7.70 3.76
CA SER A 189 -4.62 6.85 4.05
C SER A 189 -5.80 7.40 3.28
N ALA A 190 -6.48 6.57 2.49
CA ALA A 190 -7.52 7.06 1.61
C ALA A 190 -8.77 6.16 1.62
N CYS A 191 -9.91 6.76 1.33
CA CYS A 191 -11.17 6.06 1.09
C CYS A 191 -12.02 6.79 0.05
N PRO A 192 -12.93 6.09 -0.67
CA PRO A 192 -13.88 6.73 -1.56
C PRO A 192 -14.81 7.69 -0.81
N ASP A 193 -15.17 8.82 -1.43
CA ASP A 193 -16.11 9.81 -0.91
C ASP A 193 -17.58 9.48 -1.24
N GLY A 194 -17.82 8.42 -2.01
CA GLY A 194 -19.13 8.01 -2.50
C GLY A 194 -19.69 8.88 -3.64
N LYS A 195 -18.89 9.79 -4.21
CA LYS A 195 -19.29 10.72 -5.29
C LYS A 195 -18.32 10.70 -6.48
N GLY A 196 -17.48 9.67 -6.55
CA GLY A 196 -16.48 9.51 -7.61
C GLY A 196 -15.13 10.16 -7.28
N GLY A 197 -14.95 10.66 -6.07
CA GLY A 197 -13.69 11.15 -5.54
C GLY A 197 -13.17 10.27 -4.41
N ILE A 198 -12.02 10.63 -3.89
CA ILE A 198 -11.41 10.02 -2.70
C ILE A 198 -11.11 11.09 -1.65
N VAL A 199 -11.24 10.71 -0.39
CA VAL A 199 -10.79 11.50 0.75
C VAL A 199 -9.46 10.95 1.21
N VAL A 200 -8.45 11.81 1.34
CA VAL A 200 -7.08 11.42 1.71
C VAL A 200 -6.64 12.13 2.98
N LEU A 201 -6.00 11.38 3.85
CA LEU A 201 -5.25 11.86 5.00
C LEU A 201 -3.77 11.52 4.80
N PHE A 202 -2.88 12.42 5.19
CA PHE A 202 -1.45 12.17 5.21
C PHE A 202 -0.88 12.40 6.60
N ASN A 203 0.16 11.67 6.94
CA ASN A 203 1.04 12.07 8.02
C ASN A 203 1.84 13.30 7.59
N THR A 204 2.06 14.20 8.52
CA THR A 204 2.89 15.38 8.32
C THR A 204 4.14 15.29 9.18
N ASN A 205 5.29 15.23 8.52
CA ASN A 205 6.57 15.37 9.20
C ASN A 205 7.01 16.84 9.14
N PRO A 206 7.04 17.59 10.24
CA PRO A 206 7.33 19.02 10.23
C PRO A 206 8.81 19.35 9.93
N GLY A 207 9.69 18.34 9.80
CA GLY A 207 11.11 18.55 9.52
C GLY A 207 11.93 19.09 10.70
N PHE A 208 11.32 19.24 11.86
CA PHE A 208 12.02 19.65 13.08
C PHE A 208 12.52 18.43 13.87
N PRO A 209 13.59 18.56 14.67
CA PRO A 209 13.95 17.54 15.64
C PRO A 209 12.73 17.24 16.53
N ARG A 210 12.37 15.99 16.66
CA ARG A 210 11.31 15.57 17.59
C ARG A 210 11.69 16.05 19.00
N LYS A 211 10.80 16.84 19.60
CA LYS A 211 10.82 17.06 21.04
C LYS A 211 9.87 16.04 21.65
N ASP A 212 10.17 15.61 22.86
CA ASP A 212 9.45 14.53 23.55
C ASP A 212 7.93 14.76 23.65
N ASP A 213 7.47 15.99 23.44
CA ASP A 213 6.06 16.41 23.52
C ASP A 213 5.33 16.52 22.17
N PHE A 214 5.99 16.24 21.04
CA PHE A 214 5.38 16.33 19.70
C PHE A 214 5.41 14.98 18.99
N SER A 215 4.21 14.45 18.73
CA SER A 215 3.98 13.38 17.77
C SER A 215 3.78 13.95 16.36
N GLU A 216 3.84 13.08 15.36
CA GLU A 216 3.47 13.42 13.99
C GLU A 216 2.02 13.88 13.93
N MET A 217 1.75 14.84 13.05
CA MET A 217 0.40 15.36 12.83
C MET A 217 -0.20 14.73 11.57
N MET A 218 -1.53 14.64 11.55
CA MET A 218 -2.27 14.29 10.34
C MET A 218 -2.73 15.56 9.64
N THR A 219 -2.81 15.54 8.31
CA THR A 219 -3.49 16.58 7.56
C THR A 219 -4.98 16.56 7.83
N LEU A 220 -5.67 17.65 7.55
CA LEU A 220 -7.11 17.61 7.39
C LEU A 220 -7.48 16.74 6.17
N PRO A 221 -8.66 16.08 6.17
CA PRO A 221 -9.17 15.37 5.01
C PRO A 221 -9.29 16.30 3.80
N ARG A 222 -8.85 15.85 2.66
CA ARG A 222 -8.93 16.59 1.40
C ARG A 222 -9.45 15.71 0.28
#